data_72be5a65149be8de496a524a99bad6c0
#
_entry.id   72be5a65149be8de496a524a99bad6c0
#
_cell.length_a   1.000
_cell.length_b   1.000
_cell.length_c   1.000
_cell.angle_alpha   90.00
_cell.angle_beta   90.00
_cell.angle_gamma   90.00
#
_symmetry.space_group_name_H-M   'P 1'
#
loop_
_entity.id
_entity.type
_entity.pdbx_description
1 polymer ?
#
loop_
_entity_poly.entity_id
_entity_poly.type
_entity_poly.pdbx_seq_one_letter_code
_entity_poly.pdbx_strand_id
1 'polypeptide(L)'
;MKQLLSLLALTATLGAVNPASNMKLAFSDEFDGPALDATKWATMGEPTAMSFVTVGKSKALRITLIKREDMIQTNGIRMQPNHEQVRGYFEASIRMNANPGHTGNMSIRCKDEKVVPFILALWEGTGDDYLSPWARYVDDKGQNDLRSDASGKKILKGGEPSKKFNTYGILWTEKGFAWFVNGKQIHKVDRTPIGSPMHVQFSHRIGEWERPKLNLKQLPDDVDIDWVKVWK
;
A
#
# COMPACT_ATOMS: atom_id res chain seq x y z
N MET A 1 16.73 -55.34 25.34
CA MET A 1 17.25 -54.27 24.46
C MET A 1 16.08 -53.67 23.72
N LYS A 2 15.60 -52.50 24.08
CA LYS A 2 14.53 -51.77 23.40
C LYS A 2 15.17 -50.66 22.58
N GLN A 3 15.07 -50.76 21.25
CA GLN A 3 15.50 -49.72 20.32
C GLN A 3 14.45 -48.59 20.34
N LEU A 4 14.86 -47.39 20.74
CA LEU A 4 14.08 -46.17 20.51
C LEU A 4 14.30 -45.73 19.06
N LEU A 5 13.27 -45.77 18.27
CA LEU A 5 13.23 -45.06 16.99
C LEU A 5 12.92 -43.59 17.26
N SER A 6 13.92 -42.73 17.04
CA SER A 6 13.78 -41.27 17.04
C SER A 6 13.15 -40.83 15.71
N LEU A 7 11.90 -40.40 15.73
CA LEU A 7 11.24 -39.76 14.60
C LEU A 7 11.76 -38.32 14.51
N LEU A 8 12.63 -38.03 13.56
CA LEU A 8 12.96 -36.63 13.18
C LEU A 8 11.78 -36.03 12.44
N ALA A 9 11.03 -35.15 13.09
CA ALA A 9 10.03 -34.33 12.43
C ALA A 9 10.73 -33.25 11.58
N LEU A 10 10.76 -33.45 10.27
CA LEU A 10 11.23 -32.45 9.31
C LEU A 10 10.18 -31.35 9.21
N THR A 11 10.34 -30.28 10.00
CA THR A 11 9.55 -29.07 9.85
C THR A 11 9.99 -28.34 8.58
N ALA A 12 9.30 -28.58 7.48
CA ALA A 12 9.45 -27.78 6.28
C ALA A 12 8.99 -26.34 6.62
N THR A 13 9.94 -25.44 6.76
CA THR A 13 9.68 -24.00 6.73
C THR A 13 9.20 -23.68 5.31
N LEU A 14 7.89 -23.54 5.11
CA LEU A 14 7.33 -22.95 3.91
C LEU A 14 7.93 -21.53 3.79
N GLY A 15 8.97 -21.42 2.97
CA GLY A 15 9.54 -20.12 2.59
C GLY A 15 8.42 -19.25 2.02
N ALA A 16 8.45 -17.95 2.32
CA ALA A 16 7.50 -17.01 1.76
C ALA A 16 7.55 -17.11 0.23
N VAL A 17 6.48 -17.63 -0.36
CA VAL A 17 6.36 -17.72 -1.82
C VAL A 17 6.14 -16.30 -2.32
N ASN A 18 7.08 -15.79 -3.12
CA ASN A 18 6.90 -14.51 -3.80
C ASN A 18 5.72 -14.62 -4.77
N PRO A 19 4.62 -13.88 -4.57
CA PRO A 19 3.44 -13.97 -5.43
C PRO A 19 3.73 -13.68 -6.90
N ALA A 20 4.78 -12.89 -7.19
CA ALA A 20 5.19 -12.53 -8.54
C ALA A 20 6.06 -13.59 -9.25
N SER A 21 6.46 -14.69 -8.59
CA SER A 21 7.47 -15.63 -9.12
C SER A 21 7.17 -16.20 -10.51
N ASN A 22 5.89 -16.32 -10.87
CA ASN A 22 5.43 -16.83 -12.16
C ASN A 22 4.68 -15.78 -12.99
N MET A 23 4.83 -14.50 -12.65
CA MET A 23 4.15 -13.40 -13.33
C MET A 23 5.14 -12.57 -14.15
N LYS A 24 4.65 -11.93 -15.21
CA LYS A 24 5.44 -11.01 -16.03
C LYS A 24 5.37 -9.60 -15.44
N LEU A 25 6.54 -8.95 -15.28
CA LEU A 25 6.59 -7.52 -14.91
C LEU A 25 5.88 -6.69 -15.99
N ALA A 26 4.86 -5.93 -15.59
CA ALA A 26 4.06 -5.08 -16.47
C ALA A 26 4.38 -3.60 -16.32
N PHE A 27 4.78 -3.18 -15.11
CA PHE A 27 5.11 -1.80 -14.80
C PHE A 27 6.12 -1.74 -13.66
N SER A 28 7.03 -0.75 -13.70
CA SER A 28 7.91 -0.41 -12.59
C SER A 28 8.30 1.06 -12.59
N ASP A 29 8.57 1.58 -11.39
CA ASP A 29 9.24 2.85 -11.18
C ASP A 29 10.09 2.77 -9.92
N GLU A 30 11.37 3.10 -10.05
CA GLU A 30 12.34 3.14 -8.95
C GLU A 30 12.50 4.58 -8.40
N PHE A 31 11.79 5.55 -8.93
CA PHE A 31 11.82 6.98 -8.56
C PHE A 31 13.22 7.62 -8.54
N ASP A 32 14.16 7.08 -9.31
CA ASP A 32 15.55 7.57 -9.36
C ASP A 32 15.74 8.79 -10.28
N GLY A 33 14.71 9.19 -11.00
CA GLY A 33 14.72 10.32 -11.92
C GLY A 33 14.92 11.68 -11.24
N PRO A 34 15.16 12.75 -12.02
CA PRO A 34 15.26 14.11 -11.51
C PRO A 34 13.89 14.71 -11.16
N ALA A 35 12.80 14.17 -11.72
CA ALA A 35 11.42 14.59 -11.55
C ALA A 35 10.48 13.39 -11.72
N LEU A 36 9.22 13.57 -11.33
CA LEU A 36 8.17 12.58 -11.53
C LEU A 36 7.91 12.39 -13.03
N ASP A 37 7.93 11.15 -13.49
CA ASP A 37 7.65 10.80 -14.88
C ASP A 37 6.15 10.98 -15.20
N ALA A 38 5.81 12.06 -15.89
CA ALA A 38 4.42 12.38 -16.26
C ALA A 38 3.78 11.36 -17.22
N THR A 39 4.56 10.50 -17.87
CA THR A 39 4.02 9.41 -18.69
C THR A 39 3.54 8.24 -17.85
N LYS A 40 4.05 8.11 -16.62
CA LYS A 40 3.69 7.09 -15.65
C LYS A 40 2.69 7.58 -14.59
N TRP A 41 2.79 8.86 -14.19
CA TRP A 41 2.08 9.39 -13.03
C TRP A 41 1.36 10.71 -13.29
N ALA A 42 0.20 10.85 -12.68
CA ALA A 42 -0.48 12.13 -12.51
C ALA A 42 -0.42 12.52 -11.02
N THR A 43 -0.14 13.80 -10.75
CA THR A 43 -0.15 14.36 -9.39
C THR A 43 -1.56 14.58 -8.89
N MET A 44 -1.73 14.52 -7.57
CA MET A 44 -2.94 14.86 -6.84
C MET A 44 -2.60 15.83 -5.73
N GLY A 45 -3.44 16.84 -5.52
CA GLY A 45 -3.21 17.88 -4.52
C GLY A 45 -2.11 18.85 -4.95
N GLU A 46 -1.28 19.27 -3.98
CA GLU A 46 -0.24 20.27 -4.18
C GLU A 46 1.01 19.66 -4.81
N PRO A 47 1.44 20.08 -6.01
CA PRO A 47 2.67 19.58 -6.62
C PRO A 47 3.92 19.77 -5.76
N THR A 48 3.97 20.88 -4.99
CA THR A 48 5.07 21.20 -4.06
C THR A 48 5.15 20.27 -2.85
N ALA A 49 4.12 19.46 -2.61
CA ALA A 49 4.13 18.42 -1.58
C ALA A 49 4.88 17.16 -2.01
N MET A 50 5.28 17.04 -3.27
CA MET A 50 6.09 15.94 -3.78
C MET A 50 7.55 16.39 -3.97
N SER A 51 8.47 15.57 -3.49
CA SER A 51 9.91 15.79 -3.64
C SER A 51 10.64 14.45 -3.76
N PHE A 52 11.93 14.50 -4.11
CA PHE A 52 12.78 13.31 -4.14
C PHE A 52 13.82 13.41 -3.03
N VAL A 53 13.95 12.35 -2.24
CA VAL A 53 14.91 12.27 -1.14
C VAL A 53 15.92 11.17 -1.41
N THR A 54 17.17 11.40 -0.99
CA THR A 54 18.24 10.41 -1.13
C THR A 54 18.08 9.31 -0.06
N VAL A 55 18.10 8.05 -0.51
CA VAL A 55 18.03 6.86 0.33
C VAL A 55 19.21 5.96 -0.01
N GLY A 56 20.27 6.03 0.78
CA GLY A 56 21.51 5.32 0.47
C GLY A 56 22.12 5.79 -0.86
N LYS A 57 22.09 4.94 -1.89
CA LYS A 57 22.61 5.25 -3.25
C LYS A 57 21.49 5.54 -4.26
N SER A 58 20.22 5.40 -3.90
CA SER A 58 19.03 5.62 -4.72
C SER A 58 18.26 6.84 -4.24
N LYS A 59 17.13 7.10 -4.87
CA LYS A 59 16.15 8.10 -4.42
C LYS A 59 14.83 7.43 -4.06
N ALA A 60 14.01 8.16 -3.33
CA ALA A 60 12.61 7.81 -3.07
C ALA A 60 11.74 9.03 -3.35
N LEU A 61 10.53 8.79 -3.84
CA LEU A 61 9.51 9.82 -3.90
C LEU A 61 8.98 10.08 -2.49
N ARG A 62 8.98 11.33 -2.07
CA ARG A 62 8.41 11.80 -0.80
C ARG A 62 7.09 12.51 -1.05
N ILE A 63 6.06 12.15 -0.29
CA ILE A 63 4.77 12.83 -0.24
C ILE A 63 4.62 13.45 1.15
N THR A 64 4.65 14.78 1.22
CA THR A 64 4.63 15.53 2.48
C THR A 64 3.23 16.06 2.77
N LEU A 65 2.79 15.96 4.01
CA LEU A 65 1.72 16.80 4.55
C LEU A 65 2.32 18.02 5.21
N ILE A 66 1.87 19.18 4.78
CA ILE A 66 2.29 20.48 5.31
C ILE A 66 1.21 21.09 6.18
N LYS A 67 1.58 21.97 7.08
CA LYS A 67 0.61 22.73 7.88
C LYS A 67 -0.12 23.74 6.98
N ARG A 68 -1.45 23.67 6.93
CA ARG A 68 -2.34 24.59 6.21
C ARG A 68 -3.49 25.03 7.09
N GLU A 69 -4.14 26.13 6.73
CA GLU A 69 -5.27 26.67 7.51
C GLU A 69 -6.48 25.75 7.48
N ASP A 70 -6.84 25.21 6.32
CA ASP A 70 -7.99 24.32 6.14
C ASP A 70 -7.79 22.90 6.68
N MET A 71 -6.56 22.45 6.83
CA MET A 71 -6.16 21.13 7.33
C MET A 71 -6.80 19.90 6.64
N ILE A 72 -7.53 20.11 5.54
CA ILE A 72 -8.00 19.02 4.68
C ILE A 72 -7.06 18.94 3.50
N GLN A 73 -6.28 17.88 3.44
CA GLN A 73 -5.29 17.68 2.39
C GLN A 73 -5.35 16.26 1.87
N THR A 74 -5.13 16.11 0.58
CA THR A 74 -4.81 14.84 -0.07
C THR A 74 -3.73 15.14 -1.10
N ASN A 75 -2.50 14.79 -0.77
CA ASN A 75 -1.36 14.90 -1.68
C ASN A 75 -0.97 13.49 -2.14
N GLY A 76 -0.51 13.36 -3.37
CA GLY A 76 -0.09 12.07 -3.87
C GLY A 76 0.06 11.98 -5.37
N ILE A 77 0.20 10.74 -5.82
CA ILE A 77 0.31 10.38 -7.23
C ILE A 77 -0.62 9.21 -7.55
N ARG A 78 -1.11 9.19 -8.77
CA ARG A 78 -1.85 8.05 -9.34
C ARG A 78 -1.23 7.64 -10.67
N MET A 79 -1.24 6.35 -10.92
CA MET A 79 -0.77 5.78 -12.18
C MET A 79 -1.62 6.28 -13.36
N GLN A 80 -0.96 6.55 -14.50
CA GLN A 80 -1.64 6.95 -15.73
C GLN A 80 -2.50 5.80 -16.29
N PRO A 81 -3.62 6.10 -16.98
CA PRO A 81 -4.58 5.08 -17.45
C PRO A 81 -4.00 4.01 -18.39
N ASN A 82 -2.96 4.34 -19.16
CA ASN A 82 -2.30 3.40 -20.07
C ASN A 82 -1.55 2.26 -19.34
N HIS A 83 -1.41 2.34 -18.02
CA HIS A 83 -0.78 1.32 -17.18
C HIS A 83 -1.77 0.57 -16.28
N GLU A 84 -3.06 0.88 -16.37
CA GLU A 84 -4.11 0.17 -15.64
C GLU A 84 -4.20 -1.29 -16.08
N GLN A 85 -4.52 -2.18 -15.15
CA GLN A 85 -4.71 -3.59 -15.49
C GLN A 85 -5.79 -4.26 -14.63
N VAL A 86 -6.30 -5.36 -15.17
CA VAL A 86 -7.19 -6.28 -14.46
C VAL A 86 -6.34 -7.39 -13.86
N ARG A 87 -6.43 -7.56 -12.53
CA ARG A 87 -5.69 -8.57 -11.74
C ARG A 87 -4.18 -8.39 -11.77
N GLY A 88 -3.49 -9.16 -10.95
CA GLY A 88 -2.04 -9.14 -10.84
C GLY A 88 -1.54 -8.94 -9.41
N TYR A 89 -0.24 -8.79 -9.28
CA TYR A 89 0.43 -8.46 -8.03
C TYR A 89 1.00 -7.05 -8.09
N PHE A 90 0.64 -6.24 -7.11
CA PHE A 90 1.02 -4.84 -6.97
C PHE A 90 1.83 -4.71 -5.71
N GLU A 91 3.07 -4.28 -5.78
CA GLU A 91 3.96 -4.16 -4.63
C GLU A 91 4.75 -2.87 -4.68
N ALA A 92 4.97 -2.28 -3.51
CA ALA A 92 5.83 -1.11 -3.35
C ALA A 92 6.65 -1.19 -2.06
N SER A 93 7.83 -0.59 -2.08
CA SER A 93 8.67 -0.35 -0.92
C SER A 93 8.34 1.03 -0.36
N ILE A 94 7.78 1.06 0.86
CA ILE A 94 7.26 2.29 1.46
C ILE A 94 7.74 2.43 2.89
N ARG A 95 8.11 3.64 3.27
CA ARG A 95 8.24 4.09 4.65
C ARG A 95 7.03 4.98 4.96
N MET A 96 6.14 4.48 5.82
CA MET A 96 4.90 5.17 6.17
C MET A 96 5.16 6.35 7.11
N ASN A 97 4.15 7.21 7.29
CA ASN A 97 4.18 8.32 8.23
C ASN A 97 4.30 7.85 9.69
N ALA A 98 4.91 8.70 10.52
CA ALA A 98 5.20 8.39 11.93
C ALA A 98 4.04 8.76 12.87
N ASN A 99 3.30 9.81 12.56
CA ASN A 99 2.37 10.44 13.49
C ASN A 99 0.91 10.10 13.19
N PRO A 100 0.04 10.02 14.20
CA PRO A 100 -1.40 9.82 14.02
C PRO A 100 -2.10 11.11 13.55
N GLY A 101 -3.36 10.97 13.13
CA GLY A 101 -4.20 12.09 12.70
C GLY A 101 -4.14 12.40 11.21
N HIS A 102 -3.40 11.61 10.47
CA HIS A 102 -3.35 11.60 9.01
C HIS A 102 -2.91 10.22 8.51
N THR A 103 -3.14 9.94 7.24
CA THR A 103 -2.97 8.60 6.68
C THR A 103 -2.10 8.60 5.45
N GLY A 104 -1.02 7.81 5.49
CA GLY A 104 -0.30 7.34 4.32
C GLY A 104 -0.95 6.08 3.75
N ASN A 105 -1.10 5.98 2.44
CA ASN A 105 -1.64 4.78 1.84
C ASN A 105 -1.04 4.43 0.46
N MET A 106 -1.06 3.11 0.18
CA MET A 106 -0.95 2.53 -1.14
C MET A 106 -2.28 1.86 -1.47
N SER A 107 -2.87 2.20 -2.59
CA SER A 107 -4.13 1.58 -3.03
C SER A 107 -4.07 1.11 -4.48
N ILE A 108 -4.84 0.07 -4.79
CA ILE A 108 -5.28 -0.24 -6.15
C ILE A 108 -6.77 0.04 -6.23
N ARG A 109 -7.19 0.80 -7.25
CA ARG A 109 -8.57 1.27 -7.34
C ARG A 109 -9.03 1.49 -8.78
N CYS A 110 -10.33 1.37 -9.00
CA CYS A 110 -10.96 1.79 -10.25
C CYS A 110 -10.87 3.32 -10.40
N LYS A 111 -10.79 3.79 -11.65
CA LYS A 111 -10.72 5.21 -11.97
C LYS A 111 -11.96 5.98 -11.52
N ASP A 112 -13.12 5.42 -11.74
CA ASP A 112 -14.41 6.06 -11.48
C ASP A 112 -15.11 5.35 -10.31
N GLU A 113 -15.28 6.07 -9.20
CA GLU A 113 -15.99 5.56 -8.02
C GLU A 113 -17.50 5.37 -8.24
N LYS A 114 -18.03 5.90 -9.34
CA LYS A 114 -19.43 5.72 -9.74
C LYS A 114 -19.66 4.45 -10.56
N VAL A 115 -18.59 3.82 -11.03
CA VAL A 115 -18.71 2.52 -11.73
C VAL A 115 -19.06 1.44 -10.72
N VAL A 116 -20.12 0.69 -10.99
CA VAL A 116 -20.53 -0.46 -10.17
C VAL A 116 -20.19 -1.74 -10.95
N PRO A 117 -19.51 -2.69 -10.32
CA PRO A 117 -18.94 -2.65 -8.96
C PRO A 117 -17.69 -1.78 -8.87
N PHE A 118 -17.67 -0.88 -7.88
CA PHE A 118 -16.45 -0.15 -7.52
C PHE A 118 -15.59 -1.02 -6.61
N ILE A 119 -14.29 -1.03 -6.87
CA ILE A 119 -13.35 -1.84 -6.12
C ILE A 119 -12.17 -0.96 -5.70
N LEU A 120 -11.78 -1.11 -4.45
CA LEU A 120 -10.62 -0.50 -3.84
C LEU A 120 -9.98 -1.51 -2.89
N ALA A 121 -8.71 -1.81 -3.08
CA ALA A 121 -7.93 -2.56 -2.10
C ALA A 121 -6.72 -1.73 -1.71
N LEU A 122 -6.40 -1.64 -0.41
CA LEU A 122 -5.34 -0.77 0.05
C LEU A 122 -4.60 -1.26 1.30
N TRP A 123 -3.41 -0.70 1.47
CA TRP A 123 -2.67 -0.56 2.71
C TRP A 123 -2.86 0.84 3.26
N GLU A 124 -3.18 0.96 4.54
CA GLU A 124 -3.40 2.21 5.23
C GLU A 124 -2.55 2.27 6.50
N GLY A 125 -1.71 3.30 6.62
CA GLY A 125 -0.88 3.57 7.78
C GLY A 125 -1.24 4.90 8.44
N THR A 126 -1.59 4.89 9.73
CA THR A 126 -1.90 6.09 10.52
C THR A 126 -1.01 6.11 11.75
N GLY A 127 0.21 6.63 11.55
CA GLY A 127 1.26 6.58 12.57
C GLY A 127 1.84 5.18 12.75
N ASP A 128 2.81 5.08 13.67
CA ASP A 128 3.56 3.84 13.89
C ASP A 128 2.75 2.70 14.51
N ASP A 129 1.65 3.01 15.18
CA ASP A 129 0.83 2.02 15.86
C ASP A 129 -0.26 1.39 14.98
N TYR A 130 -0.57 1.99 13.83
CA TYR A 130 -1.64 1.54 12.96
C TYR A 130 -1.16 1.26 11.55
N LEU A 131 -1.38 0.04 11.09
CA LEU A 131 -1.17 -0.40 9.72
C LEU A 131 -2.25 -1.44 9.41
N SER A 132 -3.12 -1.15 8.46
CA SER A 132 -4.27 -2.02 8.14
C SER A 132 -4.36 -2.31 6.65
N PRO A 133 -4.46 -3.59 6.27
CA PRO A 133 -4.95 -3.99 4.96
C PRO A 133 -6.46 -4.00 4.95
N TRP A 134 -7.08 -3.46 3.91
CA TRP A 134 -8.52 -3.59 3.74
C TRP A 134 -8.96 -3.45 2.27
N ALA A 135 -10.17 -3.91 1.99
CA ALA A 135 -10.83 -3.71 0.71
C ALA A 135 -12.21 -3.10 0.91
N ARG A 136 -12.61 -2.31 -0.07
CA ARG A 136 -13.96 -1.81 -0.24
C ARG A 136 -14.49 -2.30 -1.56
N TYR A 137 -15.64 -2.89 -1.52
CA TYR A 137 -16.38 -3.34 -2.68
C TYR A 137 -17.77 -2.71 -2.64
N VAL A 138 -18.18 -2.05 -3.72
CA VAL A 138 -19.50 -1.48 -3.85
C VAL A 138 -20.20 -2.23 -4.97
N ASP A 139 -21.23 -2.97 -4.66
CA ASP A 139 -22.10 -3.64 -5.61
C ASP A 139 -23.45 -2.93 -5.70
N ASP A 140 -24.37 -3.48 -6.49
CA ASP A 140 -25.76 -2.99 -6.64
C ASP A 140 -26.58 -3.03 -5.33
N LYS A 141 -26.08 -3.67 -4.29
CA LYS A 141 -26.70 -3.81 -2.96
C LYS A 141 -26.07 -2.94 -1.89
N GLY A 142 -25.01 -2.21 -2.20
CA GLY A 142 -24.32 -1.29 -1.31
C GLY A 142 -22.86 -1.61 -1.02
N GLN A 143 -22.28 -0.89 -0.07
CA GLN A 143 -20.86 -0.98 0.28
C GLN A 143 -20.57 -2.15 1.20
N ASN A 144 -19.42 -2.81 0.97
CA ASN A 144 -18.84 -3.78 1.87
C ASN A 144 -17.40 -3.37 2.21
N ASP A 145 -17.18 -2.98 3.45
CA ASP A 145 -15.84 -2.75 4.00
C ASP A 145 -15.31 -4.05 4.61
N LEU A 146 -14.20 -4.54 4.09
CA LEU A 146 -13.54 -5.77 4.51
C LEU A 146 -12.17 -5.40 5.09
N ARG A 147 -12.09 -5.30 6.40
CA ARG A 147 -10.88 -4.89 7.14
C ARG A 147 -10.29 -6.04 7.93
N SER A 148 -8.99 -6.00 8.16
CA SER A 148 -8.36 -6.82 9.21
C SER A 148 -8.08 -5.97 10.43
N ASP A 149 -8.24 -6.54 11.62
CA ASP A 149 -7.71 -5.98 12.85
C ASP A 149 -6.19 -6.14 12.86
N ALA A 150 -5.48 -5.04 12.63
CA ALA A 150 -4.04 -5.08 12.56
C ALA A 150 -3.41 -3.85 13.20
N SER A 151 -2.48 -4.07 14.12
CA SER A 151 -1.56 -3.03 14.56
C SER A 151 -0.26 -3.12 13.78
N GLY A 152 0.37 -1.98 13.51
CA GLY A 152 1.66 -1.92 12.81
C GLY A 152 2.72 -2.79 13.48
N LYS A 153 2.82 -2.75 14.79
CA LYS A 153 3.76 -3.57 15.59
C LYS A 153 3.52 -5.06 15.47
N LYS A 154 2.25 -5.50 15.37
CA LYS A 154 1.89 -6.91 15.17
C LYS A 154 2.24 -7.37 13.76
N ILE A 155 1.91 -6.57 12.74
CA ILE A 155 2.16 -6.88 11.32
C ILE A 155 3.67 -6.92 11.06
N LEU A 156 4.43 -5.95 11.55
CA LEU A 156 5.87 -5.82 11.34
C LEU A 156 6.71 -6.52 12.42
N LYS A 157 6.11 -7.41 13.21
CA LYS A 157 6.78 -8.13 14.31
C LYS A 157 7.54 -7.20 15.27
N GLY A 158 6.88 -6.16 15.75
CA GLY A 158 7.47 -5.17 16.67
C GLY A 158 8.21 -4.03 15.99
N GLY A 159 8.25 -4.01 14.64
CA GLY A 159 8.76 -2.88 13.88
C GLY A 159 7.74 -1.76 13.76
N GLU A 160 8.22 -0.56 13.46
CA GLU A 160 7.41 0.63 13.21
C GLU A 160 7.41 0.95 11.71
N PRO A 161 6.24 1.20 11.11
CA PRO A 161 6.12 1.49 9.67
C PRO A 161 6.97 2.68 9.20
N SER A 162 7.23 3.66 10.09
CA SER A 162 7.97 4.89 9.78
C SER A 162 9.49 4.75 9.86
N LYS A 163 10.01 3.72 10.52
CA LYS A 163 11.46 3.63 10.80
C LYS A 163 12.28 3.10 9.64
N LYS A 164 11.68 2.32 8.76
CA LYS A 164 12.37 1.72 7.60
C LYS A 164 11.41 1.46 6.46
N PHE A 165 11.95 1.29 5.28
CA PHE A 165 11.20 0.78 4.15
C PHE A 165 10.78 -0.66 4.39
N ASN A 166 9.51 -0.94 4.11
CA ASN A 166 8.93 -2.27 4.10
C ASN A 166 8.21 -2.47 2.77
N THR A 167 8.17 -3.71 2.27
CA THR A 167 7.38 -4.00 1.07
C THR A 167 5.93 -4.27 1.44
N TYR A 168 5.03 -3.64 0.71
CA TYR A 168 3.58 -3.77 0.85
C TYR A 168 3.01 -4.27 -0.46
N GLY A 169 2.43 -5.47 -0.44
CA GLY A 169 1.91 -6.11 -1.64
C GLY A 169 0.40 -6.32 -1.56
N ILE A 170 -0.26 -6.27 -2.72
CA ILE A 170 -1.66 -6.61 -2.93
C ILE A 170 -1.73 -7.56 -4.12
N LEU A 171 -2.11 -8.80 -3.89
CA LEU A 171 -2.40 -9.77 -4.93
C LEU A 171 -3.90 -9.73 -5.22
N TRP A 172 -4.26 -9.45 -6.47
CA TRP A 172 -5.64 -9.50 -6.95
C TRP A 172 -5.81 -10.64 -7.96
N THR A 173 -6.68 -11.57 -7.64
CA THR A 173 -6.99 -12.75 -8.45
C THR A 173 -8.48 -12.82 -8.76
N GLU A 174 -8.89 -13.85 -9.48
CA GLU A 174 -10.31 -14.19 -9.67
C GLU A 174 -11.04 -14.52 -8.37
N LYS A 175 -10.31 -14.99 -7.36
CA LYS A 175 -10.87 -15.41 -6.07
C LYS A 175 -11.01 -14.29 -5.06
N GLY A 176 -10.29 -13.16 -5.25
CA GLY A 176 -10.29 -12.04 -4.31
C GLY A 176 -8.92 -11.39 -4.15
N PHE A 177 -8.70 -10.82 -2.98
CA PHE A 177 -7.48 -10.10 -2.63
C PHE A 177 -6.68 -10.82 -1.54
N ALA A 178 -5.35 -10.70 -1.61
CA ALA A 178 -4.46 -11.06 -0.51
C ALA A 178 -3.42 -9.94 -0.31
N TRP A 179 -3.10 -9.64 0.95
CA TRP A 179 -2.13 -8.60 1.32
C TRP A 179 -0.87 -9.22 1.87
N PHE A 180 0.27 -8.65 1.49
CA PHE A 180 1.60 -9.11 1.86
C PHE A 180 2.40 -7.97 2.47
N VAL A 181 3.18 -8.27 3.49
CA VAL A 181 4.22 -7.38 4.03
C VAL A 181 5.53 -8.13 4.10
N ASN A 182 6.59 -7.55 3.52
CA ASN A 182 7.91 -8.19 3.44
C ASN A 182 7.83 -9.65 2.92
N GLY A 183 7.03 -9.86 1.86
CA GLY A 183 6.81 -11.16 1.23
C GLY A 183 5.92 -12.14 2.00
N LYS A 184 5.46 -11.79 3.21
CA LYS A 184 4.57 -12.64 4.01
C LYS A 184 3.12 -12.23 3.85
N GLN A 185 2.24 -13.18 3.47
CA GLN A 185 0.80 -12.95 3.47
C GLN A 185 0.28 -12.73 4.91
N ILE A 186 -0.50 -11.67 5.10
CA ILE A 186 -1.03 -11.30 6.41
C ILE A 186 -2.55 -11.20 6.45
N HIS A 187 -3.18 -11.02 5.30
CA HIS A 187 -4.63 -10.91 5.17
C HIS A 187 -5.11 -11.46 3.83
N LYS A 188 -6.35 -11.92 3.77
CA LYS A 188 -6.99 -12.41 2.56
C LYS A 188 -8.48 -12.16 2.63
N VAL A 189 -9.07 -11.82 1.47
CA VAL A 189 -10.51 -11.69 1.28
C VAL A 189 -10.88 -12.52 0.06
N ASP A 190 -11.65 -13.59 0.29
CA ASP A 190 -12.19 -14.45 -0.76
C ASP A 190 -13.51 -13.87 -1.27
N ARG A 191 -13.40 -12.84 -2.08
CA ARG A 191 -14.50 -12.23 -2.80
C ARG A 191 -14.04 -11.88 -4.20
N THR A 192 -14.77 -12.33 -5.19
CA THR A 192 -14.45 -12.10 -6.59
C THR A 192 -14.92 -10.71 -7.02
N PRO A 193 -14.03 -9.73 -7.14
CA PRO A 193 -14.36 -8.48 -7.79
C PRO A 193 -14.38 -8.71 -9.30
N ILE A 194 -15.49 -8.44 -9.94
CA ILE A 194 -15.58 -8.42 -11.41
C ILE A 194 -14.76 -7.23 -11.89
N GLY A 195 -13.76 -7.49 -12.78
CA GLY A 195 -12.68 -6.59 -12.98
C GLY A 195 -12.89 -5.43 -13.93
N SER A 196 -13.10 -4.24 -13.43
CA SER A 196 -12.66 -3.04 -14.14
C SER A 196 -11.14 -2.87 -13.97
N PRO A 197 -10.42 -2.35 -14.98
CA PRO A 197 -8.99 -2.05 -14.81
C PRO A 197 -8.75 -1.15 -13.60
N MET A 198 -7.68 -1.44 -12.86
CA MET A 198 -7.28 -0.68 -11.69
C MET A 198 -5.91 -0.05 -11.89
N HIS A 199 -5.70 1.10 -11.25
CA HIS A 199 -4.44 1.79 -11.15
C HIS A 199 -3.91 1.78 -9.71
N VAL A 200 -2.59 1.88 -9.57
CA VAL A 200 -1.92 2.16 -8.30
C VAL A 200 -2.05 3.64 -7.96
N GLN A 201 -2.29 3.92 -6.71
CA GLN A 201 -2.29 5.26 -6.16
C GLN A 201 -1.56 5.27 -4.82
N PHE A 202 -0.69 6.25 -4.65
CA PHE A 202 -0.09 6.59 -3.36
C PHE A 202 -0.65 7.92 -2.90
N SER A 203 -1.04 8.02 -1.64
CA SER A 203 -1.46 9.30 -1.09
C SER A 203 -1.08 9.44 0.38
N HIS A 204 -0.90 10.69 0.78
CA HIS A 204 -0.78 11.13 2.15
C HIS A 204 -1.86 12.17 2.40
N ARG A 205 -2.76 11.93 3.33
CA ARG A 205 -3.97 12.72 3.48
C ARG A 205 -4.33 12.99 4.94
N ILE A 206 -5.04 14.11 5.14
CA ILE A 206 -5.79 14.42 6.35
C ILE A 206 -7.27 14.41 5.97
N GLY A 207 -8.03 13.43 6.49
CA GLY A 207 -9.48 13.36 6.32
C GLY A 207 -10.21 13.97 7.53
N GLU A 208 -11.51 14.19 7.39
CA GLU A 208 -12.33 14.74 8.48
C GLU A 208 -12.33 13.85 9.73
N TRP A 209 -12.35 12.55 9.55
CA TRP A 209 -12.38 11.56 10.64
C TRP A 209 -11.02 11.43 11.37
N GLU A 210 -9.91 11.85 10.74
CA GLU A 210 -8.57 11.84 11.32
C GLU A 210 -8.26 13.12 12.10
N ARG A 211 -8.88 14.23 11.69
CA ARG A 211 -8.68 15.58 12.23
C ARG A 211 -8.68 15.68 13.75
N PRO A 212 -9.57 14.99 14.51
CA PRO A 212 -9.56 15.05 15.97
C PRO A 212 -8.27 14.53 16.62
N LYS A 213 -7.50 13.71 15.91
CA LYS A 213 -6.23 13.13 16.38
C LYS A 213 -5.01 13.89 15.88
N LEU A 214 -5.21 14.89 15.01
CA LEU A 214 -4.14 15.63 14.38
C LEU A 214 -3.43 16.56 15.36
N ASN A 215 -2.12 16.41 15.47
CA ASN A 215 -1.26 17.32 16.20
C ASN A 215 -0.44 18.19 15.23
N LEU A 216 -0.82 19.46 15.10
CA LEU A 216 -0.18 20.40 14.18
C LEU A 216 1.31 20.64 14.45
N LYS A 217 1.80 20.33 15.66
CA LYS A 217 3.22 20.45 16.00
C LYS A 217 4.06 19.32 15.41
N GLN A 218 3.42 18.24 14.95
CA GLN A 218 4.05 17.08 14.33
C GLN A 218 4.10 17.18 12.79
N LEU A 219 3.60 18.28 12.22
CA LEU A 219 3.75 18.56 10.80
C LEU A 219 4.98 19.44 10.53
N PRO A 220 5.66 19.28 9.39
CA PRO A 220 5.34 18.33 8.31
C PRO A 220 5.60 16.89 8.69
N ASP A 221 4.88 15.92 8.05
CA ASP A 221 5.15 14.51 8.13
C ASP A 221 5.12 13.89 6.73
N ASP A 222 5.82 12.80 6.53
CA ASP A 222 6.17 12.27 5.22
C ASP A 222 5.78 10.81 5.04
N VAL A 223 5.44 10.46 3.80
CA VAL A 223 5.44 9.08 3.29
C VAL A 223 6.46 9.00 2.17
N ASP A 224 7.38 8.06 2.23
CA ASP A 224 8.41 7.87 1.21
C ASP A 224 8.17 6.56 0.46
N ILE A 225 8.25 6.60 -0.87
CA ILE A 225 8.11 5.47 -1.77
C ILE A 225 9.43 5.27 -2.50
N ASP A 226 10.12 4.14 -2.22
CA ASP A 226 11.40 3.78 -2.82
C ASP A 226 11.22 3.25 -4.24
N TRP A 227 10.29 2.32 -4.41
CA TRP A 227 9.92 1.78 -5.72
C TRP A 227 8.50 1.22 -5.71
N VAL A 228 7.97 1.02 -6.92
CA VAL A 228 6.73 0.28 -7.17
C VAL A 228 6.90 -0.67 -8.35
N LYS A 229 6.32 -1.86 -8.25
CA LYS A 229 6.31 -2.89 -9.29
C LYS A 229 4.93 -3.51 -9.42
N VAL A 230 4.53 -3.79 -10.66
CA VAL A 230 3.25 -4.43 -10.96
C VAL A 230 3.48 -5.57 -11.93
N TRP A 231 2.95 -6.73 -11.60
CA TRP A 231 3.05 -7.96 -12.40
C TRP A 231 1.67 -8.48 -12.81
N LYS A 232 1.62 -9.18 -13.94
CA LYS A 232 0.44 -9.83 -14.50
C LYS A 232 0.74 -11.22 -15.04
#